data_c9ac15ed445ab57c047b6b6198cb802b
#
_entry.id   c9ac15ed445ab57c047b6b6198cb802b
#
_cell.length_a   1.000
_cell.length_b   1.000
_cell.length_c   1.000
_cell.angle_alpha   90.00
_cell.angle_beta   90.00
_cell.angle_gamma   90.00
#
_symmetry.space_group_name_H-M   'P 1'
#
loop_
_entity.id
_entity.type
_entity.pdbx_description
1 polymer ?
#
loop_
_entity_poly.entity_id
_entity_poly.type
_entity_poly.pdbx_seq_one_letter_code
_entity_poly.pdbx_strand_id
1 'polypeptide(L)'
;CYIFSDVDGVYTVDPNKIENAKKLPALSYDEMMEISSEGAKVLHSRCAEIGDKFKIPIITKSTFNNKAGTIITDIIEENTIKSVVKKDISRVSIIGNGIIRNTDFIKKVIEIVEKSGLEMLEFDVSESKISICFKSVISDNILVEINNIIK
;
A
#
# COMPACT_ATOMS: atom_id res chain seq x y z
N CYS A 1 -18.47 -16.18 -0.96
CA CYS A 1 -18.85 -14.78 -1.19
C CYS A 1 -18.44 -14.38 -2.60
N TYR A 2 -19.37 -13.83 -3.38
CA TYR A 2 -19.08 -13.29 -4.71
C TYR A 2 -19.08 -11.77 -4.66
N ILE A 3 -18.01 -11.16 -5.19
CA ILE A 3 -17.89 -9.71 -5.34
C ILE A 3 -17.78 -9.40 -6.83
N PHE A 4 -18.78 -8.69 -7.32
CA PHE A 4 -18.86 -8.26 -8.71
C PHE A 4 -18.44 -6.79 -8.82
N SER A 5 -17.53 -6.51 -9.76
CA SER A 5 -17.01 -5.18 -10.01
C SER A 5 -16.79 -4.95 -11.53
N ASP A 6 -16.11 -3.88 -11.88
CA ASP A 6 -15.67 -3.58 -13.24
C ASP A 6 -14.42 -4.37 -13.67
N VAL A 7 -13.71 -5.00 -12.72
CA VAL A 7 -12.54 -5.85 -13.01
C VAL A 7 -12.91 -7.33 -12.95
N ASP A 8 -12.22 -8.15 -13.74
CA ASP A 8 -12.54 -9.58 -13.86
C ASP A 8 -11.66 -10.51 -13.01
N GLY A 9 -10.96 -9.95 -12.03
CA GLY A 9 -10.11 -10.66 -11.08
C GLY A 9 -8.86 -9.88 -10.72
N VAL A 10 -7.95 -10.54 -10.00
CA VAL A 10 -6.63 -10.01 -9.60
C VAL A 10 -5.59 -10.43 -10.63
N TYR A 11 -4.67 -9.54 -10.95
CA TYR A 11 -3.63 -9.76 -11.94
C TYR A 11 -2.23 -9.67 -11.33
N THR A 12 -1.26 -10.27 -12.02
CA THR A 12 0.15 -10.22 -11.62
C THR A 12 0.73 -8.80 -11.62
N VAL A 13 0.13 -7.87 -12.37
CA VAL A 13 0.44 -6.44 -12.45
C VAL A 13 -0.79 -5.73 -13.02
N ASP A 14 -0.87 -4.40 -12.89
CA ASP A 14 -1.98 -3.62 -13.42
C ASP A 14 -2.18 -3.84 -14.94
N PRO A 15 -3.26 -4.51 -15.38
CA PRO A 15 -3.48 -4.85 -16.77
C PRO A 15 -3.76 -3.62 -17.66
N ASN A 16 -4.11 -2.47 -17.06
CA ASN A 16 -4.28 -1.22 -17.81
C ASN A 16 -2.94 -0.57 -18.18
N LYS A 17 -1.86 -0.97 -17.52
CA LYS A 17 -0.51 -0.44 -17.75
C LYS A 17 0.41 -1.43 -18.46
N ILE A 18 0.21 -2.71 -18.25
CA ILE A 18 1.09 -3.78 -18.75
C ILE A 18 0.27 -4.82 -19.52
N GLU A 19 0.52 -4.92 -20.80
CA GLU A 19 -0.21 -5.79 -21.74
C GLU A 19 -0.10 -7.29 -21.40
N ASN A 20 1.06 -7.70 -20.88
CA ASN A 20 1.34 -9.10 -20.51
C ASN A 20 0.90 -9.48 -19.09
N ALA A 21 0.06 -8.68 -18.44
CA ALA A 21 -0.51 -8.98 -17.14
C ALA A 21 -1.30 -10.29 -17.20
N LYS A 22 -1.01 -11.21 -16.28
CA LYS A 22 -1.70 -12.51 -16.19
C LYS A 22 -2.68 -12.48 -15.04
N LYS A 23 -3.91 -12.95 -15.30
CA LYS A 23 -4.89 -13.10 -14.25
C LYS A 23 -4.51 -14.25 -13.32
N LEU A 24 -4.58 -14.01 -12.03
CA LEU A 24 -4.33 -14.99 -10.98
C LEU A 24 -5.60 -15.82 -10.75
N PRO A 25 -5.55 -17.16 -10.85
CA PRO A 25 -6.71 -18.00 -10.59
C PRO A 25 -7.08 -18.04 -9.10
N ALA A 26 -6.08 -17.99 -8.23
CA ALA A 26 -6.26 -18.05 -6.78
C ALA A 26 -5.19 -17.22 -6.04
N LEU A 27 -5.54 -16.76 -4.85
CA LEU A 27 -4.68 -16.05 -3.89
C LEU A 27 -5.03 -16.51 -2.46
N SER A 28 -4.05 -16.44 -1.56
CA SER A 28 -4.34 -16.50 -0.14
C SER A 28 -4.97 -15.19 0.34
N TYR A 29 -5.59 -15.23 1.53
CA TYR A 29 -6.12 -14.01 2.16
C TYR A 29 -4.99 -13.01 2.46
N ASP A 30 -3.84 -13.49 2.94
CA ASP A 30 -2.68 -12.65 3.23
C ASP A 30 -2.13 -11.98 1.98
N GLU A 31 -1.94 -12.73 0.88
CA GLU A 31 -1.51 -12.18 -0.41
C GLU A 31 -2.49 -11.10 -0.91
N MET A 32 -3.80 -11.33 -0.77
CA MET A 32 -4.80 -10.35 -1.18
C MET A 32 -4.80 -9.10 -0.30
N MET A 33 -4.60 -9.25 1.02
CA MET A 33 -4.47 -8.13 1.94
C MET A 33 -3.27 -7.25 1.57
N GLU A 34 -2.10 -7.86 1.33
CA GLU A 34 -0.89 -7.13 0.91
C GLU A 34 -1.08 -6.42 -0.43
N ILE A 35 -1.58 -7.12 -1.46
CA ILE A 35 -1.85 -6.54 -2.78
C ILE A 35 -2.80 -5.33 -2.67
N SER A 36 -3.83 -5.43 -1.82
CA SER A 36 -4.81 -4.35 -1.62
C SER A 36 -4.21 -3.17 -0.86
N SER A 37 -3.38 -3.42 0.16
CA SER A 37 -2.74 -2.37 0.98
C SER A 37 -1.76 -1.55 0.15
N GLU A 38 -1.12 -2.18 -0.84
CA GLU A 38 -0.22 -1.51 -1.78
C GLU A 38 -0.95 -0.74 -2.90
N GLY A 39 -2.28 -0.80 -2.94
CA GLY A 39 -3.10 0.08 -3.78
C GLY A 39 -3.76 -0.57 -4.99
N ALA A 40 -3.74 -1.87 -5.11
CA ALA A 40 -4.54 -2.57 -6.12
C ALA A 40 -6.04 -2.42 -5.83
N LYS A 41 -6.77 -1.81 -6.76
CA LYS A 41 -8.20 -1.47 -6.60
C LYS A 41 -9.14 -2.58 -7.06
N VAL A 42 -8.92 -3.80 -6.57
CA VAL A 42 -9.78 -4.95 -6.90
C VAL A 42 -10.69 -5.31 -5.74
N LEU A 43 -10.13 -5.36 -4.55
CA LEU A 43 -10.82 -5.72 -3.32
C LEU A 43 -10.24 -4.89 -2.18
N HIS A 44 -11.08 -4.43 -1.26
CA HIS A 44 -10.59 -3.74 -0.07
C HIS A 44 -9.94 -4.76 0.89
N SER A 45 -8.77 -4.45 1.46
CA SER A 45 -8.01 -5.34 2.37
C SER A 45 -8.88 -5.89 3.50
N ARG A 46 -9.78 -5.08 4.07
CA ARG A 46 -10.73 -5.49 5.11
C ARG A 46 -11.69 -6.60 4.68
N CYS A 47 -12.02 -6.71 3.39
CA CYS A 47 -12.84 -7.81 2.90
C CYS A 47 -12.07 -9.13 2.97
N ALA A 48 -10.79 -9.13 2.59
CA ALA A 48 -9.92 -10.29 2.71
C ALA A 48 -9.72 -10.69 4.18
N GLU A 49 -9.48 -9.72 5.08
CA GLU A 49 -9.39 -9.92 6.52
C GLU A 49 -10.64 -10.59 7.12
N ILE A 50 -11.83 -10.12 6.74
CA ILE A 50 -13.09 -10.72 7.20
C ILE A 50 -13.26 -12.12 6.62
N GLY A 51 -12.92 -12.31 5.33
CA GLY A 51 -12.94 -13.62 4.68
C GLY A 51 -12.06 -14.63 5.40
N ASP A 52 -10.84 -14.23 5.75
CA ASP A 52 -9.90 -15.08 6.51
C ASP A 52 -10.42 -15.40 7.91
N LYS A 53 -10.89 -14.40 8.65
CA LYS A 53 -11.43 -14.57 10.01
C LYS A 53 -12.57 -15.59 10.07
N PHE A 54 -13.46 -15.60 9.09
CA PHE A 54 -14.61 -16.48 9.05
C PHE A 54 -14.43 -17.67 8.11
N LYS A 55 -13.25 -17.82 7.49
CA LYS A 55 -12.91 -18.86 6.52
C LYS A 55 -13.92 -18.95 5.37
N ILE A 56 -14.35 -17.79 4.88
CA ILE A 56 -15.30 -17.66 3.77
C ILE A 56 -14.51 -17.37 2.48
N PRO A 57 -14.47 -18.30 1.52
CA PRO A 57 -13.85 -18.03 0.21
C PRO A 57 -14.52 -16.84 -0.48
N ILE A 58 -13.70 -15.93 -1.01
CA ILE A 58 -14.16 -14.77 -1.76
C ILE A 58 -13.81 -14.97 -3.22
N ILE A 59 -14.77 -14.72 -4.10
CA ILE A 59 -14.57 -14.80 -5.55
C ILE A 59 -14.81 -13.41 -6.13
N THR A 60 -13.77 -12.79 -6.69
CA THR A 60 -13.89 -11.52 -7.40
C THR A 60 -14.16 -11.79 -8.88
N LYS A 61 -15.20 -11.19 -9.44
CA LYS A 61 -15.62 -11.36 -10.85
C LYS A 61 -16.05 -10.03 -11.48
N SER A 62 -15.98 -9.97 -12.81
CA SER A 62 -16.58 -8.85 -13.54
C SER A 62 -18.08 -8.98 -13.59
N THR A 63 -18.76 -7.82 -13.48
CA THR A 63 -20.20 -7.67 -13.75
C THR A 63 -20.50 -7.79 -15.25
N PHE A 64 -19.54 -7.50 -16.12
CA PHE A 64 -19.73 -7.31 -17.56
C PHE A 64 -19.39 -8.53 -18.41
N ASN A 65 -18.83 -9.60 -17.82
CA ASN A 65 -18.50 -10.81 -18.55
C ASN A 65 -18.64 -12.08 -17.68
N ASN A 66 -18.66 -13.24 -18.32
CA ASN A 66 -18.79 -14.53 -17.65
C ASN A 66 -17.44 -15.24 -17.40
N LYS A 67 -16.32 -14.54 -17.50
CA LYS A 67 -15.01 -15.14 -17.26
C LYS A 67 -14.89 -15.60 -15.81
N ALA A 68 -14.07 -16.63 -15.59
CA ALA A 68 -13.68 -17.04 -14.26
C ALA A 68 -12.94 -15.88 -13.57
N GLY A 69 -13.30 -15.60 -12.33
CA GLY A 69 -12.65 -14.58 -11.52
C GLY A 69 -11.38 -15.10 -10.84
N THR A 70 -11.00 -14.42 -9.75
CA THR A 70 -9.96 -14.87 -8.83
C THR A 70 -10.60 -15.36 -7.54
N ILE A 71 -10.19 -16.52 -7.04
CA ILE A 71 -10.61 -17.08 -5.75
C ILE A 71 -9.61 -16.64 -4.69
N ILE A 72 -10.11 -16.07 -3.59
CA ILE A 72 -9.31 -15.73 -2.40
C ILE A 72 -9.73 -16.71 -1.29
N THR A 73 -8.78 -17.47 -0.78
CA THR A 73 -9.02 -18.53 0.21
C THR A 73 -7.74 -18.78 1.02
N ASP A 74 -7.69 -19.79 1.86
CA ASP A 74 -6.55 -20.16 2.70
C ASP A 74 -5.50 -21.05 2.00
N ILE A 75 -5.48 -21.08 0.66
CA ILE A 75 -4.46 -21.78 -0.11
C ILE A 75 -3.13 -21.05 0.03
N ILE A 76 -2.10 -21.75 0.48
CA ILE A 76 -0.72 -21.28 0.52
C ILE A 76 0.09 -22.03 -0.52
N GLU A 77 0.62 -21.32 -1.51
CA GLU A 77 1.63 -21.83 -2.44
C GLU A 77 2.99 -21.29 -2.04
N GLU A 78 3.81 -22.12 -1.42
CA GLU A 78 5.14 -21.73 -0.98
C GLU A 78 6.06 -21.36 -2.16
N ASN A 79 6.93 -20.35 -1.93
CA ASN A 79 7.94 -19.90 -2.89
C ASN A 79 7.41 -19.39 -4.24
N THR A 80 6.16 -18.94 -4.31
CA THR A 80 5.59 -18.33 -5.52
C THR A 80 5.46 -16.80 -5.36
N ILE A 81 5.84 -16.07 -6.41
CA ILE A 81 5.60 -14.63 -6.50
C ILE A 81 4.29 -14.42 -7.27
N LYS A 82 3.32 -13.76 -6.65
CA LYS A 82 1.98 -13.57 -7.23
C LYS A 82 1.85 -12.26 -8.00
N SER A 83 2.33 -11.15 -7.44
CA SER A 83 2.03 -9.85 -8.03
C SER A 83 3.16 -8.84 -7.83
N VAL A 84 3.20 -7.83 -8.71
CA VAL A 84 4.03 -6.63 -8.60
C VAL A 84 3.09 -5.43 -8.60
N VAL A 85 3.13 -4.63 -7.54
CA VAL A 85 2.31 -3.43 -7.41
C VAL A 85 3.21 -2.19 -7.44
N LYS A 86 2.88 -1.22 -8.30
CA LYS A 86 3.53 0.09 -8.32
C LYS A 86 2.68 1.09 -7.55
N LYS A 87 3.28 1.76 -6.59
CA LYS A 87 2.67 2.83 -5.82
C LYS A 87 3.44 4.13 -6.08
N ASP A 88 2.72 5.14 -6.48
CA ASP A 88 3.31 6.48 -6.62
C ASP A 88 3.24 7.18 -5.26
N ILE A 89 4.39 7.32 -4.61
CA ILE A 89 4.54 7.98 -3.31
C ILE A 89 5.63 9.04 -3.39
N SER A 90 5.51 10.06 -2.57
CA SER A 90 6.60 11.02 -2.32
C SER A 90 7.28 10.68 -1.00
N ARG A 91 8.61 10.74 -0.97
CA ARG A 91 9.40 10.47 0.23
C ARG A 91 10.27 11.67 0.59
N VAL A 92 10.21 12.07 1.86
CA VAL A 92 11.18 13.00 2.48
C VAL A 92 12.09 12.18 3.38
N SER A 93 13.40 12.40 3.26
CA SER A 93 14.38 11.79 4.17
C SER A 93 15.21 12.89 4.83
N ILE A 94 15.25 12.89 6.16
CA ILE A 94 16.03 13.80 6.98
C ILE A 94 17.20 13.01 7.54
N ILE A 95 18.42 13.45 7.28
CA ILE A 95 19.64 12.70 7.61
C ILE A 95 20.38 13.42 8.73
N GLY A 96 20.77 12.68 9.77
CA GLY A 96 21.56 13.20 10.87
C GLY A 96 21.95 12.10 11.86
N ASN A 97 23.22 12.07 12.29
CA ASN A 97 23.67 11.09 13.27
C ASN A 97 22.99 11.32 14.63
N GLY A 98 22.51 10.23 15.24
CA GLY A 98 21.83 10.30 16.53
C GLY A 98 20.45 10.94 16.49
N ILE A 99 19.84 11.07 15.32
CA ILE A 99 18.53 11.74 15.13
C ILE A 99 17.43 11.07 15.95
N ILE A 100 17.51 9.76 16.16
CA ILE A 100 16.56 8.99 16.98
C ILE A 100 16.53 9.45 18.44
N ARG A 101 17.63 10.04 18.95
CA ARG A 101 17.73 10.55 20.33
C ARG A 101 17.24 11.97 20.48
N ASN A 102 17.04 12.67 19.35
CA ASN A 102 16.55 14.05 19.36
C ASN A 102 15.02 14.07 19.27
N THR A 103 14.37 13.70 20.38
CA THR A 103 12.92 13.59 20.48
C THR A 103 12.21 14.92 20.23
N ASP A 104 12.81 16.06 20.60
CA ASP A 104 12.25 17.39 20.36
C ASP A 104 12.22 17.73 18.86
N PHE A 105 13.27 17.33 18.13
CA PHE A 105 13.31 17.50 16.68
C PHE A 105 12.25 16.61 15.99
N ILE A 106 12.18 15.33 16.38
CA ILE A 106 11.18 14.38 15.85
C ILE A 106 9.76 14.92 16.07
N LYS A 107 9.46 15.42 17.27
CA LYS A 107 8.17 16.02 17.59
C LYS A 107 7.83 17.21 16.68
N LYS A 108 8.76 18.11 16.45
CA LYS A 108 8.59 19.25 15.54
C LYS A 108 8.34 18.81 14.11
N VAL A 109 9.03 17.79 13.63
CA VAL A 109 8.81 17.22 12.30
C VAL A 109 7.39 16.66 12.19
N ILE A 110 6.90 15.94 13.19
CA ILE A 110 5.53 15.43 13.22
C ILE A 110 4.52 16.58 13.19
N GLU A 111 4.73 17.64 13.99
CA GLU A 111 3.86 18.84 14.02
C GLU A 111 3.79 19.54 12.64
N ILE A 112 4.90 19.61 11.91
CA ILE A 112 4.95 20.17 10.55
C ILE A 112 4.11 19.30 9.61
N VAL A 113 4.29 17.97 9.69
CA VAL A 113 3.54 17.03 8.85
C VAL A 113 2.04 17.11 9.13
N GLU A 114 1.63 17.15 10.40
CA GLU A 114 0.22 17.28 10.79
C GLU A 114 -0.38 18.60 10.25
N LYS A 115 0.32 19.72 10.39
CA LYS A 115 -0.13 21.03 9.87
C LYS A 115 -0.24 21.07 8.35
N SER A 116 0.54 20.28 7.65
CA SER A 116 0.50 20.23 6.19
C SER A 116 -0.80 19.64 5.64
N GLY A 117 -1.54 18.86 6.44
CA GLY A 117 -2.75 18.17 6.04
C GLY A 117 -2.52 17.05 5.01
N LEU A 118 -1.27 16.68 4.72
CA LEU A 118 -0.94 15.60 3.79
C LEU A 118 -1.17 14.23 4.44
N GLU A 119 -1.71 13.31 3.66
CA GLU A 119 -1.87 11.92 4.08
C GLU A 119 -0.50 11.24 4.16
N MET A 120 -0.03 11.04 5.38
CA MET A 120 1.19 10.30 5.68
C MET A 120 0.90 8.79 5.61
N LEU A 121 1.72 8.06 4.85
CA LEU A 121 1.61 6.60 4.70
C LEU A 121 2.53 5.85 5.64
N GLU A 122 3.74 6.38 5.83
CA GLU A 122 4.79 5.73 6.59
C GLU A 122 5.66 6.78 7.30
N PHE A 123 6.04 6.49 8.52
CA PHE A 123 7.00 7.27 9.29
C PHE A 123 7.99 6.32 9.94
N ASP A 124 9.22 6.36 9.49
CA ASP A 124 10.30 5.51 9.98
C ASP A 124 11.45 6.34 10.57
N VAL A 125 11.98 5.91 11.69
CA VAL A 125 13.09 6.57 12.38
C VAL A 125 14.19 5.55 12.68
N SER A 126 15.38 5.83 12.18
CA SER A 126 16.59 5.06 12.48
C SER A 126 17.64 5.91 13.21
N GLU A 127 18.79 5.34 13.53
CA GLU A 127 19.90 6.06 14.20
C GLU A 127 20.34 7.32 13.44
N SER A 128 20.27 7.30 12.10
CA SER A 128 20.80 8.36 11.26
C SER A 128 19.80 8.94 10.25
N LYS A 129 18.51 8.54 10.30
CA LYS A 129 17.53 8.96 9.29
C LYS A 129 16.12 8.98 9.85
N ILE A 130 15.34 10.01 9.48
CA ILE A 130 13.88 9.99 9.51
C ILE A 130 13.41 9.88 8.06
N SER A 131 12.53 8.95 7.77
CA SER A 131 11.91 8.75 6.44
C SER A 131 10.41 8.89 6.55
N ILE A 132 9.82 9.76 5.72
CA ILE A 132 8.38 10.03 5.73
C ILE A 132 7.86 9.82 4.32
N CYS A 133 6.88 8.93 4.16
CA CYS A 133 6.23 8.69 2.89
C CYS A 133 4.82 9.29 2.89
N PHE A 134 4.47 9.96 1.79
CA PHE A 134 3.19 10.60 1.58
C PHE A 134 2.50 10.03 0.35
N LYS A 135 1.18 10.00 0.37
CA LYS A 135 0.35 9.53 -0.74
C LYS A 135 0.34 10.47 -1.94
N SER A 136 0.54 11.74 -1.70
CA SER A 136 0.50 12.80 -2.73
C SER A 136 1.85 13.46 -2.94
N VAL A 137 1.97 14.22 -4.02
CA VAL A 137 3.16 15.04 -4.29
C VAL A 137 3.32 16.08 -3.19
N ILE A 138 4.53 16.21 -2.69
CA ILE A 138 4.89 17.14 -1.63
C ILE A 138 5.26 18.49 -2.25
N SER A 139 4.73 19.58 -1.69
CA SER A 139 5.17 20.93 -2.03
C SER A 139 6.49 21.26 -1.33
N ASP A 140 7.27 22.16 -1.93
CA ASP A 140 8.54 22.62 -1.37
C ASP A 140 8.38 23.31 0.01
N ASN A 141 7.19 23.78 0.34
CA ASN A 141 6.91 24.43 1.62
C ASN A 141 7.24 23.54 2.83
N ILE A 142 6.92 22.24 2.77
CA ILE A 142 7.27 21.31 3.85
C ILE A 142 8.78 21.19 4.00
N LEU A 143 9.51 21.14 2.88
CA LEU A 143 10.97 21.07 2.91
C LEU A 143 11.56 22.33 3.55
N VAL A 144 10.99 23.51 3.25
CA VAL A 144 11.39 24.79 3.84
C VAL A 144 11.12 24.80 5.35
N GLU A 145 9.93 24.37 5.79
CA GLU A 145 9.59 24.32 7.21
C GLU A 145 10.49 23.35 7.99
N ILE A 146 10.75 22.16 7.44
CA ILE A 146 11.68 21.21 8.05
C ILE A 146 13.11 21.80 8.09
N ASN A 147 13.56 22.44 7.01
CA ASN A 147 14.88 23.07 6.97
C ASN A 147 15.03 24.15 8.04
N ASN A 148 13.99 24.94 8.32
CA ASN A 148 14.02 26.00 9.32
C ASN A 148 14.19 25.50 10.77
N ILE A 149 13.90 24.23 11.04
CA ILE A 149 14.11 23.62 12.37
C ILE A 149 15.44 22.88 12.48
N ILE A 150 16.19 22.73 11.39
CA ILE A 150 17.56 22.18 11.40
C ILE A 150 18.49 23.29 11.96
N LYS A 151 19.22 22.95 13.03
CA LYS A 151 20.21 23.85 13.66
C LYS A 151 21.61 23.38 13.35
#